data_5cdb272bc3f78bb3bd19702d874937d5
#
_entry.id   5cdb272bc3f78bb3bd19702d874937d5
#
_cell.length_a   1.000
_cell.length_b   1.000
_cell.length_c   1.000
_cell.angle_alpha   90.00
_cell.angle_beta   90.00
_cell.angle_gamma   90.00
#
_symmetry.space_group_name_H-M   'P 1'
#
loop_
_entity.id
_entity.type
_entity.pdbx_description
1 polymer ?
#
loop_
_entity_poly.entity_id
_entity_poly.type
_entity_poly.pdbx_seq_one_letter_code
_entity_poly.pdbx_strand_id
1 'polypeptide(L)'
;MKYKRQGQILRIIHEKNIKTHEQLIGELNKCGYNVTQATVSRDIKELGLIKIPLPDGGSVKTYTNQIPLQIHRRKKMITDTLISVHNQMNKNILKTIRGMASAVAASVDASMRNEFLGSIAGDDTLLIIARNEEKAAEIAEKLIQLLQ
;
A
#
# COMPACT_ATOMS: atom_id res chain seq x y z
N MET A 1 17.49 -0.87 19.88
CA MET A 1 18.20 -0.01 18.90
C MET A 1 17.77 -0.24 17.42
N LYS A 2 17.49 -1.46 16.97
CA LYS A 2 17.13 -1.79 15.56
C LYS A 2 15.90 -1.01 15.05
N TYR A 3 14.78 -1.06 15.74
CA TYR A 3 13.53 -0.38 15.31
C TYR A 3 13.66 1.15 15.19
N LYS A 4 14.42 1.78 16.10
CA LYS A 4 14.68 3.23 16.02
C LYS A 4 15.49 3.58 14.77
N ARG A 5 16.49 2.76 14.43
CA ARG A 5 17.31 2.94 13.23
C ARG A 5 16.47 2.73 11.97
N GLN A 6 15.65 1.69 11.91
CA GLN A 6 14.75 1.41 10.78
C GLN A 6 13.73 2.53 10.58
N GLY A 7 13.16 3.06 11.66
CA GLY A 7 12.30 4.26 11.60
C GLY A 7 13.04 5.48 11.04
N GLN A 8 14.31 5.68 11.41
CA GLN A 8 15.12 6.76 10.87
C GLN A 8 15.46 6.56 9.38
N ILE A 9 15.70 5.33 8.95
CA ILE A 9 15.89 5.01 7.52
C ILE A 9 14.66 5.41 6.71
N LEU A 10 13.47 5.04 7.14
CA LEU A 10 12.21 5.40 6.47
C LEU A 10 12.02 6.91 6.40
N ARG A 11 12.32 7.63 7.48
CA ARG A 11 12.25 9.08 7.53
C ARG A 11 13.22 9.74 6.54
N ILE A 12 14.49 9.32 6.54
CA ILE A 12 15.50 9.84 5.63
C ILE A 12 15.10 9.63 4.16
N ILE A 13 14.58 8.45 3.82
CA ILE A 13 14.14 8.12 2.46
C ILE A 13 12.91 8.94 2.05
N HIS A 14 12.03 9.26 2.99
CA HIS A 14 10.86 10.10 2.73
C HIS A 14 11.23 11.57 2.54
N GLU A 15 12.19 12.08 3.33
CA GLU A 15 12.60 13.49 3.32
C GLU A 15 13.65 13.80 2.25
N LYS A 16 14.46 12.81 1.86
CA LYS A 16 15.63 12.99 0.98
C LYS A 16 15.68 11.97 -0.14
N ASN A 17 16.11 12.40 -1.29
CA ASN A 17 16.31 11.56 -2.46
C ASN A 17 17.60 10.75 -2.33
N ILE A 18 17.53 9.58 -1.70
CA ILE A 18 18.68 8.70 -1.43
C ILE A 18 18.91 7.75 -2.60
N LYS A 19 20.07 7.83 -3.21
CA LYS A 19 20.43 7.11 -4.44
C LYS A 19 21.32 5.89 -4.18
N THR A 20 22.19 5.96 -3.18
CA THR A 20 23.20 4.91 -2.89
C THR A 20 23.15 4.47 -1.42
N HIS A 21 23.71 3.29 -1.13
CA HIS A 21 23.90 2.82 0.24
C HIS A 21 24.82 3.79 1.03
N GLU A 22 25.84 4.31 0.38
CA GLU A 22 26.81 5.23 1.00
C GLU A 22 26.13 6.53 1.43
N GLN A 23 25.24 7.07 0.60
CA GLN A 23 24.43 8.25 0.96
C GLN A 23 23.54 7.96 2.18
N LEU A 24 22.90 6.79 2.22
CA LEU A 24 22.06 6.41 3.36
C LEU A 24 22.89 6.24 4.63
N ILE A 25 24.06 5.61 4.54
CA ILE A 25 25.00 5.47 5.66
C ILE A 25 25.44 6.85 6.15
N GLY A 26 25.82 7.75 5.24
CA GLY A 26 26.22 9.11 5.59
C GLY A 26 25.14 9.88 6.33
N GLU A 27 23.89 9.79 5.90
CA GLU A 27 22.76 10.44 6.57
C GLU A 27 22.45 9.81 7.94
N LEU A 28 22.55 8.49 8.06
CA LEU A 28 22.39 7.79 9.35
C LEU A 28 23.48 8.18 10.34
N ASN A 29 24.74 8.30 9.88
CA ASN A 29 25.85 8.72 10.72
C ASN A 29 25.67 10.16 11.22
N LYS A 30 25.13 11.06 10.39
CA LYS A 30 24.77 12.43 10.81
C LYS A 30 23.69 12.44 11.89
N CYS A 31 22.83 11.43 11.90
CA CYS A 31 21.80 11.25 12.92
C CYS A 31 22.30 10.48 14.16
N GLY A 32 23.61 10.23 14.29
CA GLY A 32 24.21 9.56 15.43
C GLY A 32 24.16 8.01 15.38
N TYR A 33 23.79 7.43 14.22
CA TYR A 33 23.81 5.97 14.04
C TYR A 33 25.12 5.54 13.38
N ASN A 34 26.03 4.96 14.13
CA ASN A 34 27.26 4.37 13.56
C ASN A 34 26.92 2.99 12.95
N VAL A 35 26.81 2.92 11.63
CA VAL A 35 26.33 1.74 10.90
C VAL A 35 27.29 1.30 9.81
N THR A 36 27.40 -0.02 9.62
CA THR A 36 28.15 -0.62 8.49
C THR A 36 27.23 -0.84 7.30
N GLN A 37 27.83 -0.99 6.10
CA GLN A 37 27.09 -1.31 4.88
C GLN A 37 26.29 -2.61 5.00
N ALA A 38 26.83 -3.62 5.67
CA ALA A 38 26.13 -4.89 5.91
C ALA A 38 24.86 -4.70 6.75
N THR A 39 24.92 -3.84 7.78
CA THR A 39 23.79 -3.52 8.65
C THR A 39 22.69 -2.80 7.86
N VAL A 40 23.07 -1.78 7.09
CA VAL A 40 22.12 -1.02 6.25
C VAL A 40 21.50 -1.90 5.17
N SER A 41 22.28 -2.79 4.54
CA SER A 41 21.79 -3.73 3.53
C SER A 41 20.75 -4.70 4.10
N ARG A 42 20.94 -5.19 5.33
CA ARG A 42 19.94 -6.02 6.04
C ARG A 42 18.68 -5.24 6.37
N ASP A 43 18.82 -4.02 6.89
CA ASP A 43 17.68 -3.16 7.22
C ASP A 43 16.86 -2.84 5.96
N ILE A 44 17.49 -2.54 4.83
CA ILE A 44 16.84 -2.32 3.54
C ILE A 44 16.01 -3.53 3.12
N LYS A 45 16.56 -4.75 3.22
CA LYS A 45 15.83 -5.99 2.91
C LYS A 45 14.64 -6.21 3.84
N GLU A 46 14.83 -6.04 5.14
CA GLU A 46 13.78 -6.23 6.14
C GLU A 46 12.66 -5.21 6.01
N LEU A 47 12.99 -3.97 5.64
CA LEU A 47 12.01 -2.91 5.38
C LEU A 47 11.33 -3.04 4.02
N GLY A 48 11.74 -3.99 3.17
CA GLY A 48 11.20 -4.17 1.83
C GLY A 48 11.46 -2.98 0.90
N LEU A 49 12.57 -2.25 1.11
CA LEU A 49 12.93 -1.10 0.29
C LEU A 49 13.49 -1.56 -1.05
N ILE A 50 12.96 -1.02 -2.12
CA ILE A 50 13.42 -1.25 -3.49
C ILE A 50 13.91 0.04 -4.13
N LYS A 51 14.81 -0.10 -5.10
CA LYS A 51 15.22 0.98 -5.98
C LYS A 51 14.28 1.06 -7.18
N ILE A 52 13.70 2.22 -7.42
CA ILE A 52 12.90 2.48 -8.62
C ILE A 52 13.59 3.54 -9.48
N PRO A 53 13.52 3.42 -10.83
CA PRO A 53 13.97 4.48 -11.72
C PRO A 53 13.08 5.71 -11.54
N LEU A 54 13.67 6.91 -11.61
CA LEU A 54 12.91 8.16 -11.61
C LEU A 54 12.12 8.34 -12.91
N PRO A 55 10.95 9.02 -12.87
CA PRO A 55 10.11 9.25 -14.04
C PRO A 55 10.79 10.01 -15.19
N ASP A 56 11.85 10.75 -14.87
CA ASP A 56 12.56 11.66 -15.81
C ASP A 56 13.57 10.94 -16.73
N GLY A 57 13.56 9.60 -16.80
CA GLY A 57 14.46 8.83 -17.68
C GLY A 57 15.95 8.86 -17.25
N GLY A 58 16.27 9.51 -16.16
CA GLY A 58 17.60 9.51 -15.58
C GLY A 58 17.91 8.18 -14.87
N SER A 59 19.15 7.70 -14.99
CA SER A 59 19.61 6.42 -14.41
C SER A 59 19.69 6.41 -12.88
N VAL A 60 18.92 7.22 -12.19
CA VAL A 60 18.99 7.35 -10.74
C VAL A 60 17.92 6.54 -10.06
N LYS A 61 18.35 5.54 -9.32
CA LYS A 61 17.48 4.65 -8.54
C LYS A 61 17.32 5.21 -7.13
N THR A 62 16.11 5.57 -6.75
CA THR A 62 15.78 6.00 -5.39
C THR A 62 15.22 4.84 -4.59
N TYR A 63 15.63 4.71 -3.33
CA TYR A 63 15.01 3.78 -2.40
C TYR A 63 13.60 4.24 -2.07
N THR A 64 12.65 3.35 -2.17
CA THR A 64 11.29 3.60 -1.74
C THR A 64 10.75 2.42 -0.93
N ASN A 65 9.87 2.72 0.00
CA ASN A 65 9.09 1.68 0.64
C ASN A 65 8.01 1.21 -0.34
N GLN A 66 7.96 -0.10 -0.64
CA GLN A 66 6.95 -0.67 -1.54
C GLN A 66 5.51 -0.48 -1.01
N ILE A 67 5.33 -0.29 0.29
CA ILE A 67 4.01 -0.13 0.89
C ILE A 67 3.21 1.00 0.23
N PRO A 68 3.72 2.23 0.06
CA PRO A 68 3.01 3.29 -0.66
C PRO A 68 2.70 2.92 -2.11
N LEU A 69 3.65 2.30 -2.82
CA LEU A 69 3.46 1.90 -4.22
C LEU A 69 2.43 0.78 -4.37
N GLN A 70 2.44 -0.20 -3.46
CA GLN A 70 1.43 -1.27 -3.43
C GLN A 70 0.04 -0.73 -3.09
N ILE A 71 -0.05 0.18 -2.11
CA ILE A 71 -1.30 0.85 -1.76
C ILE A 71 -1.83 1.64 -2.97
N HIS A 72 -0.97 2.40 -3.64
CA HIS A 72 -1.35 3.17 -4.83
C HIS A 72 -1.82 2.26 -5.97
N ARG A 73 -1.11 1.17 -6.26
CA ARG A 73 -1.51 0.19 -7.27
C ARG A 73 -2.85 -0.48 -6.95
N ARG A 74 -3.08 -0.83 -5.68
CA ARG A 74 -4.36 -1.41 -5.24
C ARG A 74 -5.51 -0.43 -5.37
N LYS A 75 -5.31 0.81 -4.91
CA LYS A 75 -6.30 1.89 -5.10
C LYS A 75 -6.61 2.09 -6.59
N LYS A 76 -5.58 2.23 -7.41
CA LYS A 76 -5.73 2.39 -8.85
C LYS A 76 -6.48 1.21 -9.47
N MET A 77 -6.16 -0.03 -9.10
CA MET A 77 -6.89 -1.21 -9.58
C MET A 77 -8.39 -1.11 -9.22
N ILE A 78 -8.74 -0.78 -7.99
CA ILE A 78 -10.13 -0.60 -7.58
C ILE A 78 -10.78 0.50 -8.43
N THR A 79 -10.15 1.66 -8.55
CA THR A 79 -10.66 2.81 -9.31
C THR A 79 -10.89 2.48 -10.78
N ASP A 80 -9.95 1.77 -11.41
CA ASP A 80 -10.00 1.47 -12.85
C ASP A 80 -11.03 0.37 -13.19
N THR A 81 -11.44 -0.45 -12.19
CA THR A 81 -12.25 -1.66 -12.45
C THR A 81 -13.59 -1.69 -11.74
N LEU A 82 -13.77 -0.89 -10.68
CA LEU A 82 -15.00 -0.79 -9.92
C LEU A 82 -16.01 0.07 -10.68
N ILE A 83 -17.22 -0.46 -10.91
CA ILE A 83 -18.29 0.21 -11.67
C ILE A 83 -19.30 0.87 -10.72
N SER A 84 -19.72 0.14 -9.68
CA SER A 84 -20.70 0.64 -8.71
C SER A 84 -20.57 -0.05 -7.36
N VAL A 85 -21.03 0.65 -6.33
CA VAL A 85 -21.13 0.14 -4.95
C VAL A 85 -22.57 0.30 -4.48
N HIS A 86 -23.18 -0.77 -4.00
CA HIS A 86 -24.52 -0.78 -3.43
C HIS A 86 -24.43 -1.29 -1.99
N ASN A 87 -24.93 -0.50 -1.06
CA ASN A 87 -25.05 -0.90 0.34
C ASN A 87 -26.48 -1.37 0.64
N GLN A 88 -26.59 -2.52 1.29
CA GLN A 88 -27.86 -3.07 1.77
C GLN A 88 -27.67 -3.75 3.11
N MET A 89 -28.23 -3.16 4.17
CA MET A 89 -28.04 -3.65 5.53
C MET A 89 -26.53 -3.81 5.85
N ASN A 90 -26.11 -4.98 6.30
CA ASN A 90 -24.72 -5.28 6.61
C ASN A 90 -23.89 -5.78 5.39
N LYS A 91 -24.34 -5.55 4.17
CA LYS A 91 -23.71 -6.04 2.93
C LYS A 91 -23.39 -4.92 1.98
N ASN A 92 -22.26 -5.04 1.32
CA ASN A 92 -21.91 -4.20 0.17
C ASN A 92 -21.76 -5.08 -1.07
N ILE A 93 -22.46 -4.70 -2.13
CA ILE A 93 -22.38 -5.35 -3.44
C ILE A 93 -21.62 -4.41 -4.35
N LEU A 94 -20.47 -4.86 -4.82
CA LEU A 94 -19.62 -4.13 -5.73
C LEU A 94 -19.73 -4.74 -7.12
N LYS A 95 -20.02 -3.93 -8.12
CA LYS A 95 -19.94 -4.32 -9.53
C LYS A 95 -18.59 -3.91 -10.10
N THR A 96 -17.97 -4.82 -10.84
CA THR A 96 -16.68 -4.62 -11.47
C THR A 96 -16.74 -4.91 -12.97
N ILE A 97 -15.71 -4.54 -13.70
CA ILE A 97 -15.49 -5.07 -15.04
C ILE A 97 -15.42 -6.60 -14.98
N ARG A 98 -15.94 -7.29 -15.97
CA ARG A 98 -15.93 -8.76 -16.06
C ARG A 98 -14.54 -9.35 -15.84
N GLY A 99 -14.43 -10.42 -15.08
CA GLY A 99 -13.18 -11.08 -14.73
C GLY A 99 -12.37 -10.37 -13.64
N MET A 100 -12.81 -9.20 -13.15
CA MET A 100 -12.00 -8.39 -12.22
C MET A 100 -12.44 -8.48 -10.76
N ALA A 101 -13.56 -9.12 -10.45
CA ALA A 101 -14.10 -9.18 -9.08
C ALA A 101 -13.11 -9.81 -8.08
N SER A 102 -12.42 -10.88 -8.45
CA SER A 102 -11.41 -11.52 -7.59
C SER A 102 -10.18 -10.63 -7.34
N ALA A 103 -9.74 -9.87 -8.34
CA ALA A 103 -8.61 -8.95 -8.19
C ALA A 103 -8.98 -7.75 -7.31
N VAL A 104 -10.21 -7.23 -7.46
CA VAL A 104 -10.75 -6.18 -6.58
C VAL A 104 -10.90 -6.71 -5.16
N ALA A 105 -11.44 -7.93 -4.96
CA ALA A 105 -11.54 -8.57 -3.66
C ALA A 105 -10.18 -8.63 -2.94
N ALA A 106 -9.14 -9.14 -3.62
CA ALA A 106 -7.79 -9.20 -3.07
C ALA A 106 -7.25 -7.81 -2.68
N SER A 107 -7.58 -6.76 -3.45
CA SER A 107 -7.17 -5.39 -3.17
C SER A 107 -7.93 -4.80 -1.97
N VAL A 108 -9.23 -5.05 -1.86
CA VAL A 108 -10.08 -4.64 -0.74
C VAL A 108 -9.68 -5.37 0.53
N ASP A 109 -9.51 -6.70 0.47
CA ASP A 109 -9.05 -7.51 1.61
C ASP A 109 -7.72 -7.02 2.17
N ALA A 110 -6.78 -6.69 1.30
CA ALA A 110 -5.47 -6.19 1.72
C ALA A 110 -5.51 -4.76 2.30
N SER A 111 -6.51 -3.94 1.91
CA SER A 111 -6.63 -2.54 2.34
C SER A 111 -7.50 -2.38 3.59
N MET A 112 -8.51 -3.26 3.77
CA MET A 112 -9.58 -3.12 4.77
C MET A 112 -9.81 -4.42 5.57
N ARG A 113 -8.81 -5.30 5.68
CA ARG A 113 -8.93 -6.66 6.24
C ARG A 113 -9.68 -6.77 7.59
N ASN A 114 -9.56 -5.76 8.43
CA ASN A 114 -10.16 -5.77 9.77
C ASN A 114 -11.53 -5.08 9.83
N GLU A 115 -12.03 -4.55 8.72
CA GLU A 115 -13.26 -3.76 8.71
C GLU A 115 -14.52 -4.60 8.43
N PHE A 116 -14.38 -5.81 7.87
CA PHE A 116 -15.49 -6.69 7.53
C PHE A 116 -15.23 -8.14 7.93
N LEU A 117 -16.27 -8.98 7.88
CA LEU A 117 -16.21 -10.41 8.26
C LEU A 117 -15.59 -11.27 7.16
N GLY A 118 -15.90 -10.95 5.91
CA GLY A 118 -15.41 -11.68 4.76
C GLY A 118 -15.97 -11.12 3.45
N SER A 119 -15.40 -11.59 2.34
CA SER A 119 -15.81 -11.24 1.00
C SER A 119 -15.93 -12.48 0.11
N ILE A 120 -16.82 -12.42 -0.89
CA ILE A 120 -17.01 -13.46 -1.89
C ILE A 120 -17.02 -12.80 -3.26
N ALA A 121 -16.13 -13.21 -4.14
CA ALA A 121 -16.02 -12.70 -5.49
C ALA A 121 -16.52 -13.71 -6.52
N GLY A 122 -17.38 -13.22 -7.41
CA GLY A 122 -17.76 -13.92 -8.64
C GLY A 122 -16.92 -13.47 -9.83
N ASP A 123 -17.50 -13.41 -11.00
CA ASP A 123 -16.85 -12.92 -12.22
C ASP A 123 -16.78 -11.37 -12.26
N ASP A 124 -17.92 -10.72 -12.06
CA ASP A 124 -18.09 -9.25 -12.13
C ASP A 124 -18.69 -8.64 -10.85
N THR A 125 -18.89 -9.44 -9.83
CA THR A 125 -19.58 -9.02 -8.62
C THR A 125 -18.81 -9.50 -7.40
N LEU A 126 -18.58 -8.56 -6.46
CA LEU A 126 -17.98 -8.82 -5.16
C LEU A 126 -19.02 -8.51 -4.08
N LEU A 127 -19.25 -9.46 -3.18
CA LEU A 127 -20.05 -9.29 -1.98
C LEU A 127 -19.13 -9.15 -0.77
N ILE A 128 -19.29 -8.09 0.00
CA ILE A 128 -18.61 -7.86 1.27
C ILE A 128 -19.64 -7.93 2.39
N ILE A 129 -19.36 -8.70 3.44
CA ILE A 129 -20.21 -8.84 4.62
C ILE A 129 -19.52 -8.13 5.78
N ALA A 130 -20.13 -7.05 6.25
CA ALA A 130 -19.67 -6.29 7.41
C ALA A 130 -20.28 -6.81 8.71
N ARG A 131 -19.75 -6.38 9.85
CA ARG A 131 -20.23 -6.80 11.18
C ARG A 131 -21.62 -6.28 11.50
N ASN A 132 -21.95 -5.09 11.02
CA ASN A 132 -23.25 -4.42 11.18
C ASN A 132 -23.49 -3.43 10.03
N GLU A 133 -24.65 -2.80 10.02
CA GLU A 133 -25.07 -1.84 8.99
C GLU A 133 -24.19 -0.58 8.97
N GLU A 134 -23.82 -0.08 10.13
CA GLU A 134 -22.96 1.10 10.28
C GLU A 134 -21.59 0.88 9.62
N LYS A 135 -20.95 -0.27 9.90
CA LYS A 135 -19.69 -0.64 9.26
C LYS A 135 -19.82 -0.88 7.76
N ALA A 136 -20.94 -1.42 7.31
CA ALA A 136 -21.19 -1.57 5.88
C ALA A 136 -21.30 -0.20 5.19
N ALA A 137 -22.00 0.76 5.80
CA ALA A 137 -22.09 2.12 5.28
C ALA A 137 -20.72 2.81 5.21
N GLU A 138 -19.90 2.74 6.27
CA GLU A 138 -18.53 3.29 6.28
C GLU A 138 -17.66 2.70 5.16
N ILE A 139 -17.75 1.38 4.94
CA ILE A 139 -16.99 0.71 3.87
C ILE A 139 -17.48 1.19 2.49
N ALA A 140 -18.79 1.30 2.29
CA ALA A 140 -19.37 1.79 1.05
C ALA A 140 -18.91 3.22 0.74
N GLU A 141 -18.94 4.14 1.71
CA GLU A 141 -18.46 5.50 1.56
C GLU A 141 -16.98 5.57 1.15
N LYS A 142 -16.11 4.81 1.83
CA LYS A 142 -14.68 4.72 1.48
C LYS A 142 -14.46 4.25 0.05
N LEU A 143 -15.23 3.26 -0.41
CA LEU A 143 -15.13 2.73 -1.76
C LEU A 143 -15.67 3.70 -2.81
N ILE A 144 -16.78 4.40 -2.51
CA ILE A 144 -17.36 5.43 -3.40
C ILE A 144 -16.41 6.62 -3.54
N GLN A 145 -15.72 7.03 -2.46
CA GLN A 145 -14.71 8.10 -2.53
C GLN A 145 -13.52 7.76 -3.44
N LEU A 146 -13.26 6.48 -3.69
CA LEU A 146 -12.23 6.05 -4.64
C LEU A 146 -12.68 6.20 -6.10
N LEU A 147 -13.99 6.32 -6.37
CA LEU A 147 -14.56 6.47 -7.71
C LEU A 147 -14.66 7.95 -8.16
N GLN A 148 -14.45 8.89 -7.24
CA GLN A 148 -14.46 10.35 -7.50
C GLN A 148 -13.05 10.85 -7.80
#